data_0d3b34c8e184b04eb90d12853c4a89b4
#
_entry.id   0d3b34c8e184b04eb90d12853c4a89b4
#
_cell.length_a   1.000
_cell.length_b   1.000
_cell.length_c   1.000
_cell.angle_alpha   90.00
_cell.angle_beta   90.00
_cell.angle_gamma   90.00
#
_symmetry.space_group_name_H-M   'P 1'
#
loop_
_entity.id
_entity.type
_entity.pdbx_description
1 polymer ?
#
loop_
_entity_poly.entity_id
_entity_poly.type
_entity_poly.pdbx_seq_one_letter_code
_entity_poly.pdbx_strand_id
1 'polypeptide(L)'
;KAECIHEFQPDVVVDAILAKRNLGTKITDAPFVVGVGPGFTAGEDCHCVVETKRGHYLGRCIWKGSAIPNTGIPGMVGGVSKERVIHSPGTGMIRGIAHIADIVEKGQILAYVGDVPVEASITGVLRGIIKDGYYVPFGMKIADIDPRKEEKKNCFTISDKARCIAGSVVEILLSNGILPK
;
A
#
# COMPACT_ATOMS: atom_id res chain seq x y z
N LYS A 1 13.50 -0.54 11.30
CA LYS A 1 13.09 -1.61 12.22
C LYS A 1 11.97 -1.08 13.09
N ALA A 2 10.96 -1.89 13.39
CA ALA A 2 9.86 -1.52 14.28
C ALA A 2 10.32 -1.63 15.75
N GLU A 3 11.26 -0.78 16.15
CA GLU A 3 11.84 -0.77 17.52
C GLU A 3 10.77 -0.50 18.59
N CYS A 4 9.71 0.21 18.21
CA CYS A 4 8.54 0.46 19.06
C CYS A 4 7.85 -0.82 19.58
N ILE A 5 7.98 -1.99 18.90
CA ILE A 5 7.44 -3.25 19.39
C ILE A 5 8.05 -3.63 20.75
N HIS A 6 9.37 -3.41 20.90
CA HIS A 6 10.06 -3.70 22.15
C HIS A 6 9.72 -2.70 23.26
N GLU A 7 9.43 -1.45 22.89
CA GLU A 7 9.04 -0.40 23.82
C GLU A 7 7.60 -0.57 24.31
N PHE A 8 6.66 -0.79 23.38
CA PHE A 8 5.23 -0.87 23.72
C PHE A 8 4.78 -2.25 24.20
N GLN A 9 5.51 -3.32 23.87
CA GLN A 9 5.14 -4.71 24.16
C GLN A 9 3.66 -5.00 23.87
N PRO A 10 3.20 -4.83 22.62
CA PRO A 10 1.79 -4.92 22.27
C PRO A 10 1.28 -6.36 22.38
N ASP A 11 0.01 -6.52 22.70
CA ASP A 11 -0.67 -7.83 22.65
C ASP A 11 -0.77 -8.35 21.20
N VAL A 12 -0.80 -7.42 20.23
CA VAL A 12 -0.91 -7.73 18.79
C VAL A 12 0.00 -6.83 17.96
N VAL A 13 0.67 -7.43 16.99
CA VAL A 13 1.35 -6.72 15.90
C VAL A 13 0.60 -6.99 14.59
N VAL A 14 0.24 -5.93 13.86
CA VAL A 14 -0.31 -6.02 12.50
C VAL A 14 0.68 -5.37 11.54
N ASP A 15 1.37 -6.18 10.74
CA ASP A 15 2.21 -5.65 9.66
C ASP A 15 1.37 -5.38 8.41
N ALA A 16 1.02 -4.12 8.20
CA ALA A 16 0.28 -3.62 7.05
C ALA A 16 1.13 -2.69 6.15
N ILE A 17 2.46 -2.82 6.19
CA ILE A 17 3.40 -2.02 5.37
C ILE A 17 3.18 -2.26 3.87
N LEU A 18 2.70 -3.44 3.49
CA LEU A 18 2.43 -3.85 2.11
C LEU A 18 3.67 -3.83 1.20
N ALA A 19 4.83 -4.13 1.74
CA ALA A 19 6.10 -4.16 1.02
C ALA A 19 6.21 -5.30 0.00
N LYS A 20 5.24 -6.22 -0.06
CA LYS A 20 5.19 -7.41 -0.92
C LYS A 20 6.28 -8.45 -0.60
N ARG A 21 6.97 -8.27 0.49
CA ARG A 21 7.96 -9.16 1.09
C ARG A 21 8.01 -8.90 2.59
N ASN A 22 8.35 -9.89 3.38
CA ASN A 22 8.63 -9.70 4.79
C ASN A 22 9.91 -8.85 4.96
N LEU A 23 9.83 -7.76 5.72
CA LEU A 23 10.95 -6.86 6.01
C LEU A 23 11.60 -7.13 7.38
N GLY A 24 11.23 -8.23 8.04
CA GLY A 24 11.80 -8.67 9.30
C GLY A 24 10.78 -8.90 10.42
N THR A 25 9.49 -8.92 10.10
CA THR A 25 8.41 -9.32 11.02
C THR A 25 8.53 -10.80 11.36
N LYS A 26 8.42 -11.12 12.63
CA LYS A 26 8.51 -12.48 13.17
C LYS A 26 7.25 -12.83 13.93
N ILE A 27 6.88 -14.10 13.91
CA ILE A 27 5.74 -14.62 14.68
C ILE A 27 5.90 -14.38 16.20
N THR A 28 7.14 -14.14 16.65
CA THR A 28 7.48 -13.86 18.06
C THR A 28 7.50 -12.39 18.43
N ASP A 29 7.16 -11.48 17.52
CA ASP A 29 7.18 -10.03 17.80
C ASP A 29 6.07 -9.58 18.76
N ALA A 30 5.02 -10.41 18.92
CA ALA A 30 3.96 -10.22 19.90
C ALA A 30 3.27 -11.57 20.19
N PRO A 31 2.43 -11.67 21.26
CA PRO A 31 1.58 -12.81 21.48
C PRO A 31 0.72 -13.20 20.27
N PHE A 32 0.32 -12.21 19.47
CA PHE A 32 -0.38 -12.44 18.20
C PHE A 32 0.14 -11.52 17.10
N VAL A 33 0.48 -12.09 15.94
CA VAL A 33 1.05 -11.35 14.78
C VAL A 33 0.22 -11.61 13.53
N VAL A 34 -0.19 -10.55 12.84
CA VAL A 34 -0.95 -10.60 11.59
C VAL A 34 -0.12 -9.97 10.47
N GLY A 35 0.09 -10.70 9.38
CA GLY A 35 0.71 -10.19 8.16
C GLY A 35 -0.35 -9.79 7.13
N VAL A 36 -0.27 -8.59 6.54
CA VAL A 36 -1.23 -8.13 5.53
C VAL A 36 -0.62 -8.21 4.14
N GLY A 37 -1.12 -9.12 3.32
CA GLY A 37 -0.73 -9.30 1.93
C GLY A 37 0.41 -10.28 1.69
N PRO A 38 0.95 -10.32 0.46
CA PRO A 38 2.00 -11.25 0.09
C PRO A 38 3.35 -10.92 0.77
N GLY A 39 4.14 -11.94 0.99
CA GLY A 39 5.45 -11.86 1.64
C GLY A 39 5.49 -12.50 3.01
N PHE A 40 4.34 -12.90 3.56
CA PHE A 40 4.23 -13.62 4.83
C PHE A 40 3.72 -15.04 4.62
N THR A 41 4.13 -15.92 5.51
CA THR A 41 3.63 -17.30 5.63
C THR A 41 3.05 -17.49 7.03
N ALA A 42 1.75 -17.79 7.10
CA ALA A 42 1.09 -18.10 8.37
C ALA A 42 1.62 -19.42 8.95
N GLY A 43 1.98 -19.39 10.23
CA GLY A 43 2.65 -20.48 10.94
C GLY A 43 4.18 -20.39 10.93
N GLU A 44 4.77 -19.46 10.17
CA GLU A 44 6.21 -19.20 10.11
C GLU A 44 6.53 -17.75 10.51
N ASP A 45 6.06 -16.78 9.72
CA ASP A 45 6.31 -15.35 9.93
C ASP A 45 5.31 -14.70 10.88
N CYS A 46 4.07 -15.18 10.87
CA CYS A 46 2.93 -14.63 11.60
C CYS A 46 1.89 -15.72 11.90
N HIS A 47 0.90 -15.41 12.74
CA HIS A 47 -0.17 -16.33 13.09
C HIS A 47 -1.26 -16.41 12.01
N CYS A 48 -1.53 -15.29 11.35
CA CYS A 48 -2.51 -15.21 10.26
C CYS A 48 -2.06 -14.23 9.18
N VAL A 49 -2.37 -14.54 7.92
CA VAL A 49 -2.15 -13.63 6.78
C VAL A 49 -3.50 -13.18 6.22
N VAL A 50 -3.62 -11.88 5.91
CA VAL A 50 -4.81 -11.33 5.22
C VAL A 50 -4.54 -11.20 3.73
N GLU A 51 -5.39 -11.82 2.89
CA GLU A 51 -5.31 -11.71 1.44
C GLU A 51 -5.63 -10.29 0.96
N THR A 52 -4.78 -9.72 0.11
CA THR A 52 -4.95 -8.35 -0.39
C THR A 52 -5.18 -8.25 -1.90
N LYS A 53 -5.14 -9.34 -2.64
CA LYS A 53 -5.45 -9.34 -4.07
C LYS A 53 -6.94 -9.11 -4.29
N ARG A 54 -7.29 -8.16 -5.17
CA ARG A 54 -8.69 -7.94 -5.54
C ARG A 54 -9.28 -9.18 -6.20
N GLY A 55 -10.55 -9.47 -5.89
CA GLY A 55 -11.29 -10.63 -6.36
C GLY A 55 -12.02 -11.31 -5.22
N HIS A 56 -12.51 -12.53 -5.48
CA HIS A 56 -13.33 -13.30 -4.53
C HIS A 56 -12.67 -13.52 -3.16
N TYR A 57 -11.34 -13.60 -3.13
CA TYR A 57 -10.59 -13.90 -1.90
C TYR A 57 -10.05 -12.66 -1.18
N LEU A 58 -10.38 -11.46 -1.63
CA LEU A 58 -9.97 -10.24 -0.92
C LEU A 58 -10.45 -10.25 0.54
N GLY A 59 -9.53 -10.02 1.47
CA GLY A 59 -9.80 -10.05 2.89
C GLY A 59 -9.82 -11.45 3.52
N ARG A 60 -9.61 -12.52 2.76
CA ARG A 60 -9.58 -13.87 3.34
C ARG A 60 -8.50 -13.99 4.41
N CYS A 61 -8.88 -14.51 5.59
CA CYS A 61 -7.98 -14.88 6.68
C CYS A 61 -7.33 -16.23 6.37
N ILE A 62 -6.01 -16.27 6.29
CA ILE A 62 -5.21 -17.44 5.94
C ILE A 62 -4.44 -17.86 7.19
N TRP A 63 -4.81 -19.00 7.74
CA TRP A 63 -4.22 -19.56 8.96
C TRP A 63 -3.06 -20.52 8.71
N LYS A 64 -2.86 -20.93 7.47
CA LYS A 64 -1.75 -21.79 7.03
C LYS A 64 -1.36 -21.46 5.61
N GLY A 65 -0.08 -21.18 5.39
CA GLY A 65 0.47 -20.81 4.09
C GLY A 65 0.43 -19.31 3.84
N SER A 66 0.45 -18.89 2.57
CA SER A 66 0.70 -17.51 2.16
C SER A 66 -0.44 -16.94 1.32
N ALA A 67 -0.54 -15.60 1.27
CA ALA A 67 -1.38 -14.89 0.32
C ALA A 67 -0.90 -15.09 -1.12
N ILE A 68 -1.79 -14.82 -2.08
CA ILE A 68 -1.47 -14.90 -3.51
C ILE A 68 -0.25 -14.00 -3.82
N PRO A 69 0.78 -14.51 -4.49
CA PRO A 69 1.99 -13.75 -4.79
C PRO A 69 1.68 -12.45 -5.55
N ASN A 70 2.51 -11.44 -5.31
CA ASN A 70 2.43 -10.17 -6.03
C ASN A 70 2.74 -10.38 -7.52
N THR A 71 1.84 -9.96 -8.39
CA THR A 71 2.01 -10.07 -9.86
C THR A 71 2.82 -8.91 -10.44
N GLY A 72 3.08 -7.85 -9.68
CA GLY A 72 3.69 -6.61 -10.19
C GLY A 72 2.78 -5.81 -11.13
N ILE A 73 1.58 -6.31 -11.41
CA ILE A 73 0.63 -5.64 -12.31
C ILE A 73 -0.35 -4.82 -11.46
N PRO A 74 -0.42 -3.50 -11.65
CA PRO A 74 -1.41 -2.66 -10.96
C PRO A 74 -2.83 -3.10 -11.30
N GLY A 75 -3.74 -3.01 -10.31
CA GLY A 75 -5.16 -3.26 -10.56
C GLY A 75 -5.74 -2.29 -11.60
N MET A 76 -6.66 -2.77 -12.41
CA MET A 76 -7.38 -1.96 -13.38
C MET A 76 -8.31 -0.96 -12.66
N VAL A 77 -8.28 0.30 -13.10
CA VAL A 77 -9.13 1.38 -12.60
C VAL A 77 -9.56 2.21 -13.80
N GLY A 78 -10.88 2.36 -14.03
CA GLY A 78 -11.40 3.13 -15.17
C GLY A 78 -10.85 2.68 -16.52
N GLY A 79 -10.59 1.39 -16.71
CA GLY A 79 -10.06 0.84 -17.97
C GLY A 79 -8.54 0.94 -18.14
N VAL A 80 -7.80 1.60 -17.22
CA VAL A 80 -6.34 1.73 -17.26
C VAL A 80 -5.67 0.99 -16.11
N SER A 81 -4.47 0.50 -16.31
CA SER A 81 -3.72 -0.30 -15.35
C SER A 81 -2.31 0.25 -15.15
N LYS A 82 -1.37 -0.09 -16.03
CA LYS A 82 0.04 0.32 -15.89
C LYS A 82 0.24 1.81 -16.14
N GLU A 83 -0.52 2.35 -17.05
CA GLU A 83 -0.43 3.74 -17.53
C GLU A 83 -0.73 4.75 -16.43
N ARG A 84 -1.52 4.37 -15.42
CA ARG A 84 -1.86 5.24 -14.28
C ARG A 84 -0.76 5.34 -13.22
N VAL A 85 0.25 4.47 -13.29
CA VAL A 85 1.34 4.43 -12.32
C VAL A 85 2.55 5.16 -12.88
N ILE A 86 3.05 6.13 -12.13
CA ILE A 86 4.22 6.93 -12.51
C ILE A 86 5.43 6.43 -11.73
N HIS A 87 6.48 6.12 -12.48
CA HIS A 87 7.77 5.73 -11.93
C HIS A 87 8.76 6.88 -12.10
N SER A 88 9.73 6.98 -11.20
CA SER A 88 10.76 8.00 -11.24
C SER A 88 11.59 7.90 -12.53
N PRO A 89 11.67 8.97 -13.32
CA PRO A 89 12.50 9.02 -14.53
C PRO A 89 13.99 9.27 -14.23
N GLY A 90 14.33 9.54 -12.98
CA GLY A 90 15.68 9.86 -12.54
C GLY A 90 15.97 9.36 -11.12
N THR A 91 17.15 9.68 -10.62
CA THR A 91 17.57 9.43 -9.24
C THR A 91 17.88 10.77 -8.57
N GLY A 92 17.35 11.01 -7.37
CA GLY A 92 17.60 12.23 -6.62
C GLY A 92 16.48 12.57 -5.63
N MET A 93 16.54 13.77 -5.09
CA MET A 93 15.48 14.31 -4.21
C MET A 93 14.27 14.70 -5.05
N ILE A 94 13.07 14.28 -4.64
CA ILE A 94 11.84 14.69 -5.28
C ILE A 94 11.40 16.06 -4.75
N ARG A 95 10.96 16.94 -5.68
CA ARG A 95 10.36 18.24 -5.40
C ARG A 95 8.99 18.32 -6.09
N GLY A 96 7.93 18.22 -5.29
CA GLY A 96 6.54 18.24 -5.76
C GLY A 96 6.11 19.62 -6.29
N ILE A 97 5.25 19.63 -7.31
CA ILE A 97 4.54 20.80 -7.83
C ILE A 97 3.05 20.59 -7.70
N ALA A 98 2.56 19.41 -8.08
CA ALA A 98 1.17 19.03 -7.96
C ALA A 98 0.90 18.33 -6.62
N HIS A 99 -0.35 18.40 -6.16
CA HIS A 99 -0.80 17.88 -4.87
C HIS A 99 -1.83 16.77 -5.06
N ILE A 100 -1.98 15.92 -4.03
CA ILE A 100 -3.04 14.91 -4.02
C ILE A 100 -4.40 15.59 -4.19
N ALA A 101 -5.24 15.02 -5.04
CA ALA A 101 -6.54 15.51 -5.48
C ALA A 101 -6.50 16.62 -6.55
N ASP A 102 -5.35 17.04 -7.05
CA ASP A 102 -5.31 17.88 -8.24
C ASP A 102 -5.81 17.13 -9.47
N ILE A 103 -6.59 17.83 -10.31
CA ILE A 103 -6.89 17.35 -11.65
C ILE A 103 -5.71 17.73 -12.54
N VAL A 104 -5.11 16.72 -13.14
CA VAL A 104 -3.92 16.89 -13.97
C VAL A 104 -4.19 16.41 -15.38
N GLU A 105 -3.49 17.01 -16.35
CA GLU A 105 -3.56 16.62 -17.76
C GLU A 105 -2.33 15.80 -18.16
N LYS A 106 -2.49 14.88 -19.10
CA LYS A 106 -1.36 14.12 -19.65
C LYS A 106 -0.27 15.07 -20.13
N GLY A 107 0.99 14.81 -19.71
CA GLY A 107 2.16 15.65 -20.00
C GLY A 107 2.36 16.82 -19.02
N GLN A 108 1.42 17.09 -18.12
CA GLN A 108 1.60 18.11 -17.09
C GLN A 108 2.70 17.70 -16.11
N ILE A 109 3.60 18.63 -15.76
CA ILE A 109 4.65 18.39 -14.77
C ILE A 109 4.05 18.30 -13.37
N LEU A 110 4.30 17.20 -12.69
CA LEU A 110 3.83 16.91 -11.33
C LEU A 110 4.88 17.18 -10.26
N ALA A 111 6.14 16.95 -10.61
CA ALA A 111 7.28 17.07 -9.72
C ALA A 111 8.59 17.16 -10.54
N TYR A 112 9.70 17.34 -9.85
CA TYR A 112 11.04 17.09 -10.39
C TYR A 112 11.75 16.08 -9.48
N VAL A 113 12.58 15.21 -10.08
CA VAL A 113 13.53 14.34 -9.36
C VAL A 113 14.94 14.79 -9.75
N GLY A 114 15.63 15.48 -8.83
CA GLY A 114 16.74 16.33 -9.22
C GLY A 114 16.27 17.37 -10.24
N ASP A 115 16.87 17.39 -11.42
CA ASP A 115 16.49 18.29 -12.53
C ASP A 115 15.56 17.62 -13.56
N VAL A 116 15.20 16.34 -13.36
CA VAL A 116 14.39 15.58 -14.32
C VAL A 116 12.90 15.79 -14.05
N PRO A 117 12.10 16.29 -15.01
CA PRO A 117 10.67 16.46 -14.83
C PRO A 117 9.95 15.11 -14.75
N VAL A 118 8.97 15.05 -13.86
CA VAL A 118 8.02 13.95 -13.72
C VAL A 118 6.69 14.40 -14.30
N GLU A 119 6.28 13.79 -15.39
CA GLU A 119 5.06 14.15 -16.10
C GLU A 119 3.91 13.21 -15.81
N ALA A 120 2.68 13.72 -15.87
CA ALA A 120 1.47 12.94 -15.80
C ALA A 120 1.37 12.02 -17.02
N SER A 121 1.29 10.72 -16.80
CA SER A 121 1.17 9.71 -17.86
C SER A 121 -0.20 9.68 -18.53
N ILE A 122 -1.24 10.09 -17.79
CA ILE A 122 -2.63 10.18 -18.23
C ILE A 122 -3.31 11.42 -17.63
N THR A 123 -4.43 11.83 -18.22
CA THR A 123 -5.32 12.83 -17.62
C THR A 123 -6.16 12.18 -16.52
N GLY A 124 -6.31 12.86 -15.36
CA GLY A 124 -7.12 12.35 -14.25
C GLY A 124 -6.87 13.06 -12.93
N VAL A 125 -7.18 12.40 -11.83
CA VAL A 125 -6.92 12.88 -10.47
C VAL A 125 -5.59 12.33 -9.98
N LEU A 126 -4.69 13.19 -9.52
CA LEU A 126 -3.47 12.77 -8.82
C LEU A 126 -3.87 12.18 -7.46
N ARG A 127 -3.92 10.85 -7.39
CA ARG A 127 -4.43 10.13 -6.23
C ARG A 127 -3.38 9.91 -5.15
N GLY A 128 -2.12 9.87 -5.56
CA GLY A 128 -0.99 9.70 -4.67
C GLY A 128 0.28 10.20 -5.30
N ILE A 129 1.12 10.81 -4.49
CA ILE A 129 2.49 11.19 -4.85
C ILE A 129 3.36 11.02 -3.60
N ILE A 130 4.60 10.58 -3.81
CA ILE A 130 5.55 10.41 -2.71
C ILE A 130 5.85 11.76 -2.04
N LYS A 131 6.15 11.71 -0.75
CA LYS A 131 6.43 12.91 0.04
C LYS A 131 7.56 13.73 -0.58
N ASP A 132 7.36 15.04 -0.61
CA ASP A 132 8.37 16.01 -1.01
C ASP A 132 9.64 15.88 -0.17
N GLY A 133 10.81 16.11 -0.79
CA GLY A 133 12.09 15.96 -0.12
C GLY A 133 12.55 14.51 0.14
N TYR A 134 11.86 13.51 -0.42
CA TYR A 134 12.31 12.11 -0.32
C TYR A 134 13.33 11.80 -1.42
N TYR A 135 14.38 11.02 -1.09
CA TYR A 135 15.34 10.53 -2.08
C TYR A 135 14.77 9.30 -2.80
N VAL A 136 14.61 9.39 -4.11
CA VAL A 136 14.05 8.33 -4.94
C VAL A 136 15.09 7.82 -5.96
N PRO A 137 15.22 6.50 -6.11
CA PRO A 137 16.02 5.90 -7.18
C PRO A 137 15.23 5.87 -8.48
N PHE A 138 15.93 5.78 -9.61
CA PHE A 138 15.34 5.55 -10.93
C PHE A 138 14.40 4.33 -10.91
N GLY A 139 13.25 4.44 -11.56
CA GLY A 139 12.26 3.37 -11.69
C GLY A 139 11.40 3.10 -10.45
N MET A 140 11.63 3.80 -9.33
CA MET A 140 10.75 3.69 -8.17
C MET A 140 9.36 4.23 -8.49
N LYS A 141 8.30 3.52 -8.08
CA LYS A 141 6.94 4.06 -8.16
C LYS A 141 6.81 5.27 -7.23
N ILE A 142 6.43 6.42 -7.79
CA ILE A 142 6.36 7.69 -7.07
C ILE A 142 4.99 8.37 -7.09
N ALA A 143 4.13 8.03 -8.06
CA ALA A 143 2.79 8.62 -8.13
C ALA A 143 1.77 7.65 -8.75
N ASP A 144 0.50 8.01 -8.61
CA ASP A 144 -0.64 7.25 -9.10
C ASP A 144 -1.78 8.21 -9.51
N ILE A 145 -2.30 8.08 -10.75
CA ILE A 145 -3.39 8.89 -11.28
C ILE A 145 -4.63 8.02 -11.46
N ASP A 146 -5.77 8.49 -10.99
CA ASP A 146 -7.08 7.89 -11.27
C ASP A 146 -7.70 8.60 -12.49
N PRO A 147 -8.01 7.89 -13.60
CA PRO A 147 -8.60 8.52 -14.79
C PRO A 147 -9.99 9.11 -14.54
N ARG A 148 -10.65 8.71 -13.46
CA ARG A 148 -11.99 9.14 -13.10
C ARG A 148 -11.96 10.45 -12.31
N LYS A 149 -12.17 11.58 -12.97
CA LYS A 149 -12.11 12.92 -12.35
C LYS A 149 -13.12 13.12 -11.23
N GLU A 150 -14.27 12.45 -11.30
CA GLU A 150 -15.34 12.46 -10.29
C GLU A 150 -14.90 11.83 -8.95
N GLU A 151 -13.88 11.00 -8.96
CA GLU A 151 -13.35 10.32 -7.77
C GLU A 151 -12.43 11.22 -6.91
N LYS A 152 -12.27 12.50 -7.25
CA LYS A 152 -11.42 13.46 -6.51
C LYS A 152 -11.66 13.42 -5.00
N LYS A 153 -12.92 13.40 -4.56
CA LYS A 153 -13.28 13.33 -3.13
C LYS A 153 -12.77 12.08 -2.42
N ASN A 154 -12.57 10.99 -3.18
CA ASN A 154 -12.12 9.71 -2.64
C ASN A 154 -10.62 9.68 -2.34
N CYS A 155 -9.86 10.72 -2.70
CA CYS A 155 -8.46 10.84 -2.31
C CYS A 155 -8.26 10.96 -0.79
N PHE A 156 -9.29 11.41 -0.07
CA PHE A 156 -9.25 11.64 1.39
C PHE A 156 -10.07 10.62 2.18
N THR A 157 -10.48 9.52 1.55
CA THR A 157 -11.27 8.46 2.17
C THR A 157 -10.57 7.11 2.03
N ILE A 158 -11.00 6.13 2.83
CA ILE A 158 -10.53 4.75 2.69
C ILE A 158 -11.34 4.02 1.61
N SER A 159 -10.65 3.21 0.80
CA SER A 159 -11.29 2.43 -0.27
C SER A 159 -12.08 1.23 0.28
N ASP A 160 -12.93 0.65 -0.59
CA ASP A 160 -13.56 -0.66 -0.40
C ASP A 160 -12.55 -1.74 0.00
N LYS A 161 -11.42 -1.78 -0.69
CA LYS A 161 -10.33 -2.72 -0.41
C LYS A 161 -9.77 -2.52 1.00
N ALA A 162 -9.47 -1.28 1.39
CA ALA A 162 -8.91 -0.98 2.70
C ALA A 162 -9.91 -1.33 3.80
N ARG A 163 -11.20 -1.04 3.58
CA ARG A 163 -12.27 -1.37 4.53
C ARG A 163 -12.47 -2.88 4.67
N CYS A 164 -12.42 -3.64 3.57
CA CYS A 164 -12.49 -5.10 3.59
C CYS A 164 -11.32 -5.70 4.40
N ILE A 165 -10.08 -5.27 4.12
CA ILE A 165 -8.88 -5.74 4.84
C ILE A 165 -8.95 -5.39 6.33
N ALA A 166 -9.38 -4.18 6.67
CA ALA A 166 -9.55 -3.77 8.07
C ALA A 166 -10.59 -4.63 8.79
N GLY A 167 -11.71 -4.94 8.11
CA GLY A 167 -12.73 -5.87 8.63
C GLY A 167 -12.15 -7.25 8.91
N SER A 168 -11.30 -7.76 8.03
CA SER A 168 -10.63 -9.06 8.24
C SER A 168 -9.69 -9.05 9.44
N VAL A 169 -8.96 -7.95 9.65
CA VAL A 169 -8.14 -7.82 10.87
C VAL A 169 -9.01 -7.86 12.13
N VAL A 170 -10.14 -7.14 12.13
CA VAL A 170 -11.09 -7.17 13.26
C VAL A 170 -11.65 -8.59 13.47
N GLU A 171 -12.04 -9.29 12.40
CA GLU A 171 -12.48 -10.69 12.45
C GLU A 171 -11.45 -11.60 13.12
N ILE A 172 -10.18 -11.49 12.69
CA ILE A 172 -9.06 -12.25 13.25
C ILE A 172 -8.93 -12.00 14.75
N LEU A 173 -8.94 -10.73 15.17
CA LEU A 173 -8.78 -10.38 16.58
C LEU A 173 -9.92 -10.91 17.45
N LEU A 174 -11.16 -10.68 17.01
CA LEU A 174 -12.34 -11.12 17.75
C LEU A 174 -12.45 -12.64 17.83
N SER A 175 -12.16 -13.37 16.75
CA SER A 175 -12.20 -14.84 16.73
C SER A 175 -11.14 -15.49 17.61
N ASN A 176 -10.08 -14.75 17.97
CA ASN A 176 -9.03 -15.17 18.89
C ASN A 176 -9.20 -14.60 20.33
N GLY A 177 -10.36 -14.00 20.63
CA GLY A 177 -10.65 -13.46 21.95
C GLY A 177 -9.81 -12.22 22.31
N ILE A 178 -9.20 -11.57 21.32
CA ILE A 178 -8.41 -10.36 21.54
C ILE A 178 -9.35 -9.16 21.46
N LEU A 179 -9.68 -8.60 22.61
CA LEU A 179 -10.61 -7.48 22.77
C LEU A 179 -9.86 -6.21 23.18
N PRO A 180 -10.37 -5.02 22.78
CA PRO A 180 -9.85 -3.75 23.31
C PRO A 180 -9.94 -3.75 24.84
N LYS A 181 -8.89 -3.25 25.48
CA LYS A 181 -8.86 -3.00 26.94
C LYS A 181 -9.54 -1.68 27.26
#